data_d22c2e1462f0644a05d1f7757605e326
#
_entry.id   d22c2e1462f0644a05d1f7757605e326
#
_cell.length_a   1.000
_cell.length_b   1.000
_cell.length_c   1.000
_cell.angle_alpha   90.00
_cell.angle_beta   90.00
_cell.angle_gamma   90.00
#
_symmetry.space_group_name_H-M   'P 1'
#
loop_
_entity.id
_entity.type
_entity.pdbx_description
1 polymer ?
#
loop_
_entity_poly.entity_id
_entity_poly.type
_entity_poly.pdbx_seq_one_letter_code
_entity_poly.pdbx_strand_id
1 'polypeptide(L)'
;MYVLECGDGSLYTGYATDVAARVAAHAAGKGARYTKAHPPVRLVAQARFFSKQRAMSAEARFKRLSRAEKDQLLRLAASEPLEDVLCRELPGFGDDSAQEFVCRSLARHAEEGFARFQASLIPNVDAWTIVGVRTSELRRIARELVRRDDADGFLGAPPHRFFEEMQVHAFAIGLERDYDAALWRCEAFLPYVDNWATCDQLPIKALAERPEETLVKVGEWLSTNRCYIMRFAIRVLMVHYLGERFEPRYLDMVAAAHLTGGEESPVSVDDTYYLNMMRAWYFAEALVWQPERALPYLERRGTGAPLDEWTRRKAIQKAIESRRIPASMKDQLRGYR
;
A
#
# COMPACT_ATOMS: atom_id res chain seq x y z
N MET A 1 -12.88 21.60 1.48
CA MET A 1 -13.85 22.68 1.20
C MET A 1 -14.93 22.63 2.26
N TYR A 2 -15.56 23.78 2.59
CA TYR A 2 -16.66 23.87 3.56
C TYR A 2 -17.69 24.91 3.10
N VAL A 3 -18.92 24.75 3.55
CA VAL A 3 -20.06 25.64 3.29
C VAL A 3 -20.67 26.10 4.61
N LEU A 4 -20.75 27.41 4.83
CA LEU A 4 -21.38 28.03 6.00
C LEU A 4 -22.69 28.69 5.58
N GLU A 5 -23.70 28.61 6.44
CA GLU A 5 -24.89 29.45 6.37
C GLU A 5 -24.66 30.71 7.23
N CYS A 6 -24.94 31.86 6.67
CA CYS A 6 -24.82 33.14 7.35
C CYS A 6 -26.18 33.58 7.92
N GLY A 7 -26.19 34.54 8.84
CA GLY A 7 -27.39 35.00 9.53
C GLY A 7 -28.44 35.65 8.63
N ASP A 8 -28.06 36.10 7.45
CA ASP A 8 -28.95 36.61 6.41
C ASP A 8 -29.48 35.47 5.47
N GLY A 9 -29.18 34.21 5.78
CA GLY A 9 -29.56 33.07 4.97
C GLY A 9 -28.67 32.83 3.75
N SER A 10 -27.64 33.62 3.53
CA SER A 10 -26.68 33.40 2.45
C SER A 10 -25.71 32.26 2.74
N LEU A 11 -25.12 31.67 1.68
CA LEU A 11 -24.11 30.62 1.78
C LEU A 11 -22.72 31.19 1.48
N TYR A 12 -21.80 31.02 2.45
CA TYR A 12 -20.40 31.27 2.25
C TYR A 12 -19.64 29.95 2.03
N THR A 13 -18.79 29.91 1.02
CA THR A 13 -17.96 28.74 0.69
C THR A 13 -16.49 29.11 0.76
N GLY A 14 -15.69 28.22 1.35
CA GLY A 14 -14.26 28.36 1.48
C GLY A 14 -13.52 27.03 1.51
N TYR A 15 -12.20 27.07 1.51
CA TYR A 15 -11.36 25.90 1.79
C TYR A 15 -10.37 26.20 2.94
N ALA A 16 -9.99 25.18 3.68
CA ALA A 16 -8.97 25.24 4.72
C ALA A 16 -8.41 23.83 4.96
N THR A 17 -7.20 23.74 5.50
CA THR A 17 -6.60 22.48 5.98
C THR A 17 -7.27 22.04 7.28
N ASP A 18 -7.60 22.98 8.16
CA ASP A 18 -8.39 22.78 9.37
C ASP A 18 -9.69 23.59 9.27
N VAL A 19 -10.78 22.86 8.98
CA VAL A 19 -12.11 23.47 8.82
C VAL A 19 -12.65 23.96 10.16
N ALA A 20 -12.41 23.24 11.27
CA ALA A 20 -12.94 23.60 12.58
C ALA A 20 -12.30 24.92 13.08
N ALA A 21 -10.98 25.03 13.00
CA ALA A 21 -10.27 26.25 13.34
C ALA A 21 -10.70 27.43 12.44
N ARG A 22 -10.94 27.16 11.15
CA ARG A 22 -11.37 28.20 10.21
C ARG A 22 -12.80 28.68 10.48
N VAL A 23 -13.71 27.78 10.81
CA VAL A 23 -15.10 28.12 11.22
C VAL A 23 -15.10 28.96 12.49
N ALA A 24 -14.30 28.57 13.49
CA ALA A 24 -14.14 29.37 14.72
C ALA A 24 -13.60 30.76 14.43
N ALA A 25 -12.65 30.94 13.53
CA ALA A 25 -12.15 32.23 13.10
C ALA A 25 -13.22 33.09 12.41
N HIS A 26 -14.10 32.49 11.61
CA HIS A 26 -15.24 33.18 11.00
C HIS A 26 -16.24 33.66 12.07
N ALA A 27 -16.59 32.79 13.02
CA ALA A 27 -17.50 33.12 14.12
C ALA A 27 -16.94 34.23 15.01
N ALA A 28 -15.62 34.28 15.22
CA ALA A 28 -14.94 35.32 15.98
C ALA A 28 -14.71 36.65 15.19
N GLY A 29 -15.28 36.79 13.99
CA GLY A 29 -15.10 37.98 13.15
C GLY A 29 -13.70 38.12 12.54
N LYS A 30 -12.83 37.13 12.69
CA LYS A 30 -11.46 37.09 12.13
C LYS A 30 -11.39 36.39 10.76
N GLY A 31 -12.54 36.04 10.18
CA GLY A 31 -12.66 35.36 8.89
C GLY A 31 -12.55 36.28 7.67
N ALA A 32 -13.17 35.89 6.58
CA ALA A 32 -13.20 36.64 5.33
C ALA A 32 -14.04 37.92 5.46
N ARG A 33 -13.78 38.90 4.58
CA ARG A 33 -14.53 40.18 4.57
C ARG A 33 -16.03 39.94 4.51
N TYR A 34 -16.49 38.98 3.73
CA TYR A 34 -17.90 38.63 3.61
C TYR A 34 -18.51 38.18 4.95
N THR A 35 -17.87 37.24 5.63
CA THR A 35 -18.37 36.68 6.90
C THR A 35 -18.22 37.66 8.09
N LYS A 36 -17.48 38.76 7.96
CA LYS A 36 -17.50 39.86 8.93
C LYS A 36 -18.78 40.67 8.83
N ALA A 37 -19.27 40.89 7.60
CA ALA A 37 -20.53 41.59 7.36
C ALA A 37 -21.76 40.72 7.59
N HIS A 38 -21.64 39.41 7.31
CA HIS A 38 -22.67 38.39 7.42
C HIS A 38 -22.17 37.23 8.30
N PRO A 39 -22.22 37.34 9.64
CA PRO A 39 -21.69 36.30 10.53
C PRO A 39 -22.31 34.94 10.27
N PRO A 40 -21.51 33.88 10.25
CA PRO A 40 -22.01 32.50 10.01
C PRO A 40 -22.78 31.99 11.24
N VAL A 41 -23.87 31.31 10.98
CA VAL A 41 -24.72 30.68 11.99
C VAL A 41 -24.34 29.23 12.21
N ARG A 42 -24.03 28.49 11.10
CA ARG A 42 -23.67 27.08 11.18
C ARG A 42 -22.82 26.60 10.01
N LEU A 43 -22.07 25.53 10.22
CA LEU A 43 -21.47 24.71 9.18
C LEU A 43 -22.57 23.84 8.57
N VAL A 44 -22.81 24.01 7.26
CA VAL A 44 -23.85 23.25 6.53
C VAL A 44 -23.29 21.93 6.03
N ALA A 45 -22.12 21.95 5.40
CA ALA A 45 -21.46 20.78 4.86
C ALA A 45 -19.96 21.00 4.69
N GLN A 46 -19.22 19.91 4.66
CA GLN A 46 -17.80 19.93 4.32
C GLN A 46 -17.45 18.75 3.42
N ALA A 47 -16.46 18.95 2.53
CA ALA A 47 -15.87 17.94 1.67
C ALA A 47 -14.36 17.89 1.89
N ARG A 48 -13.77 16.68 1.93
CA ARG A 48 -12.33 16.48 2.07
C ARG A 48 -11.72 16.15 0.70
N PHE A 49 -10.58 16.78 0.41
CA PHE A 49 -9.80 16.54 -0.81
C PHE A 49 -8.33 16.40 -0.43
N PHE A 50 -7.61 15.45 -1.03
CA PHE A 50 -6.17 15.27 -0.80
C PHE A 50 -5.31 16.36 -1.44
N SER A 51 -5.85 17.09 -2.41
CA SER A 51 -5.12 18.16 -3.10
C SER A 51 -5.78 19.51 -2.83
N LYS A 52 -4.93 20.51 -2.51
CA LYS A 52 -5.35 21.91 -2.38
C LYS A 52 -6.01 22.40 -3.67
N GLN A 53 -5.46 22.02 -4.83
CA GLN A 53 -5.98 22.43 -6.13
C GLN A 53 -7.40 21.90 -6.35
N ARG A 54 -7.66 20.64 -5.97
CA ARG A 54 -9.00 20.05 -6.07
C ARG A 54 -10.00 20.76 -5.15
N ALA A 55 -9.61 21.05 -3.91
CA ALA A 55 -10.45 21.80 -2.97
C ALA A 55 -10.79 23.22 -3.49
N MET A 56 -9.80 23.90 -4.10
CA MET A 56 -9.98 25.22 -4.73
C MET A 56 -10.88 25.15 -5.98
N SER A 57 -10.71 24.10 -6.81
CA SER A 57 -11.56 23.88 -7.99
C SER A 57 -13.02 23.64 -7.60
N ALA A 58 -13.26 22.79 -6.60
CA ALA A 58 -14.58 22.54 -6.05
C ALA A 58 -15.24 23.83 -5.52
N GLU A 59 -14.50 24.60 -4.71
CA GLU A 59 -14.95 25.88 -4.19
C GLU A 59 -15.31 26.87 -5.29
N ALA A 60 -14.43 27.04 -6.28
CA ALA A 60 -14.63 27.99 -7.37
C ALA A 60 -15.87 27.62 -8.22
N ARG A 61 -16.05 26.33 -8.53
CA ARG A 61 -17.21 25.83 -9.30
C ARG A 61 -18.49 25.92 -8.50
N PHE A 62 -18.48 25.50 -7.21
CA PHE A 62 -19.64 25.61 -6.32
C PHE A 62 -20.10 27.05 -6.15
N LYS A 63 -19.16 28.02 -6.05
CA LYS A 63 -19.50 29.45 -5.97
C LYS A 63 -20.27 29.97 -7.19
N ARG A 64 -20.02 29.43 -8.38
CA ARG A 64 -20.69 29.84 -9.63
C ARG A 64 -22.13 29.34 -9.76
N LEU A 65 -22.52 28.33 -9.00
CA LEU A 65 -23.86 27.80 -9.00
C LEU A 65 -24.88 28.84 -8.49
N SER A 66 -26.08 28.75 -9.01
CA SER A 66 -27.25 29.47 -8.46
C SER A 66 -27.57 28.99 -7.04
N ARG A 67 -28.36 29.75 -6.31
CA ARG A 67 -28.80 29.35 -4.97
C ARG A 67 -29.55 28.01 -5.00
N ALA A 68 -30.45 27.81 -5.95
CA ALA A 68 -31.23 26.59 -6.07
C ALA A 68 -30.38 25.33 -6.32
N GLU A 69 -29.35 25.44 -7.19
CA GLU A 69 -28.39 24.38 -7.46
C GLU A 69 -27.56 24.04 -6.22
N LYS A 70 -27.08 25.08 -5.48
CA LYS A 70 -26.38 24.85 -4.19
C LYS A 70 -27.23 24.11 -3.18
N ASP A 71 -28.50 24.53 -3.02
CA ASP A 71 -29.44 23.91 -2.10
C ASP A 71 -29.76 22.46 -2.51
N GLN A 72 -29.79 22.16 -3.82
CA GLN A 72 -29.95 20.79 -4.32
C GLN A 72 -28.76 19.91 -3.95
N LEU A 73 -27.52 20.35 -4.19
CA LEU A 73 -26.31 19.60 -3.84
C LEU A 73 -26.23 19.39 -2.31
N LEU A 74 -26.58 20.39 -1.51
CA LEU A 74 -26.57 20.27 -0.05
C LEU A 74 -27.65 19.34 0.48
N ARG A 75 -28.81 19.22 -0.19
CA ARG A 75 -29.84 18.20 0.14
C ARG A 75 -29.33 16.80 -0.12
N LEU A 76 -28.66 16.54 -1.24
CA LEU A 76 -28.04 15.25 -1.53
C LEU A 76 -26.94 14.92 -0.52
N ALA A 77 -26.16 15.92 -0.12
CA ALA A 77 -25.11 15.75 0.89
C ALA A 77 -25.62 15.49 2.31
N ALA A 78 -26.92 15.54 2.56
CA ALA A 78 -27.51 15.13 3.82
C ALA A 78 -27.53 13.60 4.01
N SER A 79 -27.46 12.81 2.93
CA SER A 79 -27.51 11.35 2.92
C SER A 79 -26.21 10.68 2.47
N GLU A 80 -25.28 11.43 1.88
CA GLU A 80 -24.01 10.94 1.36
C GLU A 80 -22.90 12.00 1.49
N PRO A 81 -21.60 11.64 1.44
CA PRO A 81 -20.50 12.60 1.52
C PRO A 81 -20.58 13.69 0.45
N LEU A 82 -20.36 14.96 0.84
CA LEU A 82 -20.41 16.08 -0.09
C LEU A 82 -19.41 15.96 -1.23
N GLU A 83 -18.24 15.39 -1.00
CA GLU A 83 -17.25 15.13 -2.04
C GLU A 83 -17.79 14.26 -3.18
N ASP A 84 -18.64 13.29 -2.88
CA ASP A 84 -19.24 12.37 -3.86
C ASP A 84 -20.33 13.08 -4.66
N VAL A 85 -21.17 13.83 -3.96
CA VAL A 85 -22.17 14.70 -4.59
C VAL A 85 -21.51 15.67 -5.56
N LEU A 86 -20.42 16.33 -5.14
CA LEU A 86 -19.71 17.29 -6.00
C LEU A 86 -19.09 16.60 -7.21
N CYS A 87 -18.52 15.41 -7.07
CA CYS A 87 -17.94 14.68 -8.19
C CYS A 87 -19.00 14.25 -9.22
N ARG A 88 -20.19 13.91 -8.78
CA ARG A 88 -21.27 13.45 -9.66
C ARG A 88 -22.06 14.60 -10.28
N GLU A 89 -22.35 15.62 -9.51
CA GLU A 89 -23.34 16.64 -9.87
C GLU A 89 -22.74 18.01 -10.24
N LEU A 90 -21.50 18.31 -9.80
CA LEU A 90 -20.89 19.62 -10.05
C LEU A 90 -20.33 19.67 -11.49
N PRO A 91 -20.87 20.55 -12.38
CA PRO A 91 -20.47 20.58 -13.78
C PRO A 91 -18.96 20.70 -14.00
N GLY A 92 -18.40 19.78 -14.78
CA GLY A 92 -16.97 19.73 -15.13
C GLY A 92 -16.04 19.45 -13.94
N PHE A 93 -16.56 18.90 -12.84
CA PHE A 93 -15.77 18.50 -11.67
C PHE A 93 -15.64 16.98 -11.56
N GLY A 94 -16.52 16.22 -12.19
CA GLY A 94 -16.59 14.75 -12.11
C GLY A 94 -15.53 13.99 -12.89
N ASP A 95 -14.82 14.65 -13.81
CA ASP A 95 -13.74 14.04 -14.59
C ASP A 95 -12.46 13.95 -13.74
N ASP A 96 -12.48 13.10 -12.71
CA ASP A 96 -11.28 12.81 -11.92
C ASP A 96 -10.32 11.99 -12.77
N SER A 97 -9.04 12.35 -12.73
CA SER A 97 -7.98 11.45 -13.18
C SER A 97 -7.95 10.18 -12.30
N ALA A 98 -7.35 9.09 -12.82
CA ALA A 98 -7.15 7.86 -12.05
C ALA A 98 -6.46 8.13 -10.70
N GLN A 99 -5.50 9.07 -10.67
CA GLN A 99 -4.84 9.53 -9.44
C GLN A 99 -5.83 10.15 -8.44
N GLU A 100 -6.69 11.07 -8.90
CA GLU A 100 -7.69 11.72 -8.03
C GLU A 100 -8.75 10.74 -7.55
N PHE A 101 -9.17 9.79 -8.40
CA PHE A 101 -10.06 8.70 -8.03
C PHE A 101 -9.48 7.87 -6.87
N VAL A 102 -8.21 7.45 -6.96
CA VAL A 102 -7.55 6.68 -5.90
C VAL A 102 -7.48 7.51 -4.62
N CYS A 103 -6.95 8.75 -4.68
CA CYS A 103 -6.83 9.63 -3.51
C CYS A 103 -8.17 9.84 -2.81
N ARG A 104 -9.24 10.13 -3.57
CA ARG A 104 -10.59 10.33 -3.01
C ARG A 104 -11.13 9.05 -2.37
N SER A 105 -10.92 7.90 -3.02
CA SER A 105 -11.36 6.61 -2.50
C SER A 105 -10.63 6.26 -1.20
N LEU A 106 -9.34 6.54 -1.08
CA LEU A 106 -8.58 6.38 0.15
C LEU A 106 -9.10 7.28 1.26
N ALA A 107 -9.38 8.58 0.96
CA ALA A 107 -9.92 9.54 1.94
C ALA A 107 -11.22 9.05 2.57
N ARG A 108 -12.10 8.49 1.76
CA ARG A 108 -13.40 8.00 2.19
C ARG A 108 -13.32 6.88 3.23
N HIS A 109 -12.27 6.06 3.14
CA HIS A 109 -12.07 4.88 3.97
C HIS A 109 -10.94 5.02 5.01
N ALA A 110 -10.48 6.25 5.23
CA ALA A 110 -9.40 6.56 6.17
C ALA A 110 -9.83 6.34 7.63
N GLU A 111 -9.06 5.55 8.37
CA GLU A 111 -9.26 5.26 9.80
C GLU A 111 -8.00 5.65 10.58
N GLU A 112 -8.02 6.73 11.36
CA GLU A 112 -6.85 7.21 12.11
C GLU A 112 -6.28 6.16 13.07
N GLY A 113 -7.13 5.39 13.76
CA GLY A 113 -6.70 4.31 14.65
C GLY A 113 -5.97 3.20 13.89
N PHE A 114 -6.42 2.87 12.68
CA PHE A 114 -5.76 1.88 11.84
C PHE A 114 -4.46 2.42 11.23
N ALA A 115 -4.39 3.72 10.89
CA ALA A 115 -3.14 4.35 10.45
C ALA A 115 -2.05 4.24 11.50
N ARG A 116 -2.35 4.57 12.78
CA ARG A 116 -1.41 4.41 13.90
C ARG A 116 -0.96 2.95 14.09
N PHE A 117 -1.88 2.01 13.99
CA PHE A 117 -1.55 0.59 14.06
C PHE A 117 -0.62 0.17 12.90
N GLN A 118 -0.92 0.55 11.67
CA GLN A 118 -0.07 0.25 10.50
C GLN A 118 1.33 0.85 10.66
N ALA A 119 1.44 2.11 11.09
CA ALA A 119 2.72 2.77 11.32
C ALA A 119 3.61 1.99 12.32
N SER A 120 3.01 1.36 13.34
CA SER A 120 3.77 0.54 14.29
C SER A 120 4.34 -0.75 13.68
N LEU A 121 3.75 -1.24 12.57
CA LEU A 121 4.20 -2.46 11.88
C LEU A 121 5.26 -2.20 10.80
N ILE A 122 5.31 -0.98 10.27
CA ILE A 122 6.21 -0.55 9.18
C ILE A 122 6.94 0.73 9.57
N PRO A 123 7.80 0.68 10.61
CA PRO A 123 8.43 1.88 11.17
C PRO A 123 9.39 2.61 10.21
N ASN A 124 9.77 1.97 9.12
CA ASN A 124 10.58 2.54 8.04
C ASN A 124 9.76 3.36 7.02
N VAL A 125 8.45 3.43 7.16
CA VAL A 125 7.56 4.28 6.35
C VAL A 125 7.12 5.46 7.18
N ASP A 126 7.22 6.66 6.62
CA ASP A 126 6.81 7.89 7.31
C ASP A 126 5.33 7.85 7.70
N ALA A 127 5.04 7.93 9.00
CA ALA A 127 3.69 7.77 9.54
C ALA A 127 2.66 8.75 8.92
N TRP A 128 3.09 9.95 8.49
CA TRP A 128 2.22 10.93 7.82
C TRP A 128 1.77 10.50 6.43
N THR A 129 2.45 9.53 5.80
CA THR A 129 2.06 8.96 4.50
C THR A 129 1.01 7.87 4.62
N ILE A 130 0.72 7.40 5.84
CA ILE A 130 -0.20 6.29 6.09
C ILE A 130 -1.59 6.84 6.36
N VAL A 131 -2.53 6.56 5.46
CA VAL A 131 -3.92 7.04 5.52
C VAL A 131 -4.79 6.16 6.45
N GLY A 132 -4.47 4.88 6.56
CA GLY A 132 -5.18 3.92 7.40
C GLY A 132 -6.39 3.28 6.74
N VAL A 133 -6.23 2.78 5.51
CA VAL A 133 -7.29 2.10 4.77
C VAL A 133 -7.14 0.59 4.86
N ARG A 134 -8.24 -0.12 5.14
CA ARG A 134 -8.24 -1.59 5.25
C ARG A 134 -7.92 -2.26 3.92
N THR A 135 -7.17 -3.36 3.95
CA THR A 135 -6.73 -4.11 2.75
C THR A 135 -7.89 -4.54 1.84
N SER A 136 -9.06 -4.87 2.39
CA SER A 136 -10.26 -5.20 1.62
C SER A 136 -10.70 -4.05 0.71
N GLU A 137 -10.66 -2.83 1.23
CA GLU A 137 -11.00 -1.61 0.50
C GLU A 137 -9.95 -1.28 -0.54
N LEU A 138 -8.65 -1.42 -0.22
CA LEU A 138 -7.56 -1.22 -1.18
C LEU A 138 -7.71 -2.15 -2.39
N ARG A 139 -8.05 -3.42 -2.16
CA ARG A 139 -8.32 -4.39 -3.24
C ARG A 139 -9.57 -4.04 -4.05
N ARG A 140 -10.59 -3.44 -3.43
CA ARG A 140 -11.77 -2.94 -4.14
C ARG A 140 -11.40 -1.76 -5.03
N ILE A 141 -10.67 -0.78 -4.49
CA ILE A 141 -10.19 0.39 -5.23
C ILE A 141 -9.33 -0.04 -6.43
N ALA A 142 -8.42 -1.00 -6.25
CA ALA A 142 -7.60 -1.52 -7.35
C ALA A 142 -8.45 -2.15 -8.47
N ARG A 143 -9.51 -2.92 -8.12
CA ARG A 143 -10.43 -3.49 -9.13
C ARG A 143 -11.24 -2.44 -9.88
N GLU A 144 -11.57 -1.34 -9.24
CA GLU A 144 -12.26 -0.22 -9.88
C GLU A 144 -11.29 0.58 -10.76
N LEU A 145 -10.06 0.82 -10.26
CA LEU A 145 -9.00 1.50 -10.97
C LEU A 145 -8.70 0.86 -12.33
N VAL A 146 -8.46 -0.46 -12.37
CA VAL A 146 -8.09 -1.17 -13.62
C VAL A 146 -9.21 -1.23 -14.67
N ARG A 147 -10.43 -0.83 -14.32
CA ARG A 147 -11.54 -0.70 -15.26
C ARG A 147 -11.63 0.67 -15.94
N ARG A 148 -10.83 1.61 -15.49
CA ARG A 148 -10.80 2.97 -16.03
C ARG A 148 -9.89 3.04 -17.23
N ASP A 149 -10.30 3.79 -18.25
CA ASP A 149 -9.51 4.01 -19.47
C ASP A 149 -8.20 4.78 -19.21
N ASP A 150 -8.14 5.54 -18.10
CA ASP A 150 -6.98 6.33 -17.69
C ASP A 150 -6.13 5.67 -16.59
N ALA A 151 -6.33 4.38 -16.28
CA ALA A 151 -5.60 3.64 -15.25
C ALA A 151 -4.08 3.69 -15.44
N ASP A 152 -3.61 3.67 -16.69
CA ASP A 152 -2.18 3.73 -17.03
C ASP A 152 -1.53 5.05 -16.60
N GLY A 153 -2.29 6.13 -16.49
CA GLY A 153 -1.79 7.40 -15.95
C GLY A 153 -1.40 7.30 -14.47
N PHE A 154 -2.10 6.50 -13.68
CA PHE A 154 -1.74 6.19 -12.29
C PHE A 154 -0.61 5.16 -12.23
N LEU A 155 -0.75 4.05 -12.96
CA LEU A 155 0.21 2.94 -12.93
C LEU A 155 1.58 3.29 -13.56
N GLY A 156 1.66 4.34 -14.36
CA GLY A 156 2.92 4.83 -14.95
C GLY A 156 3.65 5.87 -14.09
N ALA A 157 3.13 6.24 -12.92
CA ALA A 157 3.64 7.35 -12.12
C ALA A 157 4.12 7.00 -10.69
N PRO A 158 4.77 5.83 -10.43
CA PRO A 158 5.40 5.60 -9.13
C PRO A 158 6.66 6.48 -8.97
N PRO A 159 7.09 6.80 -7.73
CA PRO A 159 6.42 6.47 -6.47
C PRO A 159 5.20 7.34 -6.22
N HIS A 160 4.19 6.77 -5.57
CA HIS A 160 3.03 7.51 -5.09
C HIS A 160 3.31 8.15 -3.73
N ARG A 161 2.49 9.14 -3.38
CA ARG A 161 2.67 9.92 -2.15
C ARG A 161 2.31 9.15 -0.89
N PHE A 162 1.20 8.38 -0.92
CA PHE A 162 0.69 7.68 0.24
C PHE A 162 1.01 6.19 0.17
N PHE A 163 1.25 5.60 1.34
CA PHE A 163 1.50 4.16 1.49
C PHE A 163 0.39 3.32 0.83
N GLU A 164 -0.86 3.69 1.03
CA GLU A 164 -1.99 2.96 0.47
C GLU A 164 -2.13 3.12 -1.05
N GLU A 165 -1.63 4.19 -1.64
CA GLU A 165 -1.54 4.32 -3.11
C GLU A 165 -0.56 3.28 -3.67
N MET A 166 0.59 3.07 -3.01
CA MET A 166 1.55 2.02 -3.36
C MET A 166 0.91 0.63 -3.23
N GLN A 167 0.07 0.41 -2.21
CA GLN A 167 -0.68 -0.84 -2.03
C GLN A 167 -1.72 -1.05 -3.15
N VAL A 168 -2.48 -0.01 -3.51
CA VAL A 168 -3.45 -0.06 -4.62
C VAL A 168 -2.73 -0.38 -5.92
N HIS A 169 -1.57 0.24 -6.18
CA HIS A 169 -0.74 -0.05 -7.36
C HIS A 169 -0.31 -1.53 -7.38
N ALA A 170 0.23 -2.05 -6.27
CA ALA A 170 0.62 -3.45 -6.14
C ALA A 170 -0.56 -4.41 -6.42
N PHE A 171 -1.75 -4.11 -5.88
CA PHE A 171 -2.95 -4.90 -6.15
C PHE A 171 -3.41 -4.80 -7.61
N ALA A 172 -3.29 -3.64 -8.24
CA ALA A 172 -3.63 -3.46 -9.65
C ALA A 172 -2.74 -4.31 -10.57
N ILE A 173 -1.42 -4.33 -10.32
CA ILE A 173 -0.49 -5.24 -11.02
C ILE A 173 -0.93 -6.70 -10.85
N GLY A 174 -1.34 -7.08 -9.63
CA GLY A 174 -1.79 -8.44 -9.33
C GLY A 174 -3.09 -8.87 -10.02
N LEU A 175 -3.83 -7.95 -10.63
CA LEU A 175 -5.02 -8.21 -11.44
C LEU A 175 -4.68 -8.45 -12.92
N GLU A 176 -3.47 -8.10 -13.37
CA GLU A 176 -3.00 -8.37 -14.71
C GLU A 176 -2.92 -9.90 -14.96
N ARG A 177 -3.37 -10.32 -16.11
CA ARG A 177 -3.41 -11.73 -16.50
C ARG A 177 -2.38 -12.08 -17.59
N ASP A 178 -2.06 -11.10 -18.42
CA ASP A 178 -1.03 -11.27 -19.43
C ASP A 178 0.35 -11.31 -18.77
N TYR A 179 1.15 -12.31 -19.11
CA TYR A 179 2.48 -12.53 -18.52
C TYR A 179 3.43 -11.36 -18.78
N ASP A 180 3.52 -10.92 -20.03
CA ASP A 180 4.48 -9.90 -20.44
C ASP A 180 4.11 -8.53 -19.84
N ALA A 181 2.82 -8.20 -19.84
CA ALA A 181 2.31 -6.99 -19.21
C ALA A 181 2.51 -7.00 -17.68
N ALA A 182 2.23 -8.13 -17.01
CA ALA A 182 2.43 -8.28 -15.58
C ALA A 182 3.91 -8.16 -15.19
N LEU A 183 4.79 -8.81 -15.95
CA LEU A 183 6.23 -8.74 -15.74
C LEU A 183 6.75 -7.32 -15.91
N TRP A 184 6.39 -6.66 -17.01
CA TRP A 184 6.80 -5.28 -17.29
C TRP A 184 6.34 -4.30 -16.19
N ARG A 185 5.07 -4.37 -15.79
CA ARG A 185 4.52 -3.52 -14.71
C ARG A 185 5.21 -3.80 -13.38
N CYS A 186 5.50 -5.07 -13.09
CA CYS A 186 6.20 -5.47 -11.88
C CYS A 186 7.63 -4.90 -11.84
N GLU A 187 8.39 -5.06 -12.91
CA GLU A 187 9.77 -4.56 -13.00
C GLU A 187 9.84 -3.03 -12.96
N ALA A 188 8.85 -2.33 -13.53
CA ALA A 188 8.73 -0.88 -13.43
C ALA A 188 8.39 -0.39 -12.01
N PHE A 189 7.64 -1.17 -11.24
CA PHE A 189 7.19 -0.80 -9.89
C PHE A 189 8.17 -1.19 -8.79
N LEU A 190 8.80 -2.36 -8.87
CA LEU A 190 9.70 -2.91 -7.84
C LEU A 190 10.78 -1.93 -7.34
N PRO A 191 11.40 -1.08 -8.19
CA PRO A 191 12.38 -0.10 -7.74
C PRO A 191 11.89 0.89 -6.68
N TYR A 192 10.59 1.09 -6.58
CA TYR A 192 9.96 2.03 -5.65
C TYR A 192 9.36 1.36 -4.41
N VAL A 193 9.46 0.03 -4.31
CA VAL A 193 9.00 -0.71 -3.13
C VAL A 193 10.03 -0.57 -2.02
N ASP A 194 9.64 0.01 -0.90
CA ASP A 194 10.49 0.36 0.24
C ASP A 194 10.07 -0.30 1.56
N ASN A 195 9.03 -1.15 1.53
CA ASN A 195 8.52 -1.81 2.72
C ASN A 195 7.97 -3.21 2.43
N TRP A 196 8.01 -4.06 3.48
CA TRP A 196 7.56 -5.45 3.39
C TRP A 196 6.05 -5.58 3.11
N ALA A 197 5.24 -4.66 3.64
CA ALA A 197 3.79 -4.75 3.51
C ALA A 197 3.34 -4.55 2.06
N THR A 198 4.00 -3.67 1.29
CA THR A 198 3.78 -3.50 -0.14
C THR A 198 4.38 -4.67 -0.94
N CYS A 199 5.62 -5.06 -0.63
CA CYS A 199 6.31 -6.15 -1.30
C CYS A 199 5.53 -7.47 -1.23
N ASP A 200 5.05 -7.84 -0.04
CA ASP A 200 4.36 -9.12 0.17
C ASP A 200 2.93 -9.13 -0.38
N GLN A 201 2.36 -7.98 -0.70
CA GLN A 201 1.04 -7.85 -1.32
C GLN A 201 1.07 -7.94 -2.85
N LEU A 202 2.24 -7.89 -3.48
CA LEU A 202 2.36 -8.11 -4.92
C LEU A 202 1.97 -9.58 -5.26
N PRO A 203 0.71 -9.87 -5.64
CA PRO A 203 0.28 -11.21 -5.99
C PRO A 203 0.42 -11.39 -7.50
N ILE A 204 1.46 -12.06 -7.95
CA ILE A 204 1.72 -12.18 -9.38
C ILE A 204 1.35 -13.57 -9.87
N LYS A 205 0.07 -13.79 -10.05
CA LYS A 205 -0.45 -15.06 -10.58
C LYS A 205 0.01 -15.31 -12.02
N ALA A 206 0.07 -14.27 -12.85
CA ALA A 206 0.50 -14.36 -14.24
C ALA A 206 1.91 -14.93 -14.39
N LEU A 207 2.82 -14.68 -13.44
CA LEU A 207 4.18 -15.25 -13.47
C LEU A 207 4.22 -16.79 -13.39
N ALA A 208 3.15 -17.43 -12.94
CA ALA A 208 3.04 -18.89 -12.93
C ALA A 208 2.80 -19.50 -14.31
N GLU A 209 2.40 -18.69 -15.32
CA GLU A 209 2.07 -19.15 -16.67
C GLU A 209 3.32 -19.55 -17.47
N ARG A 210 4.45 -18.85 -17.23
CA ARG A 210 5.74 -19.13 -17.87
C ARG A 210 6.82 -19.40 -16.82
N PRO A 211 6.82 -20.57 -16.17
CA PRO A 211 7.65 -20.84 -15.00
C PRO A 211 9.15 -20.78 -15.29
N GLU A 212 9.59 -21.22 -16.45
CA GLU A 212 11.01 -21.23 -16.82
C GLU A 212 11.53 -19.78 -17.02
N GLU A 213 10.78 -18.96 -17.74
CA GLU A 213 11.12 -17.55 -17.94
C GLU A 213 11.10 -16.78 -16.62
N THR A 214 10.10 -17.02 -15.78
CA THR A 214 10.01 -16.45 -14.44
C THR A 214 11.19 -16.87 -13.56
N LEU A 215 11.67 -18.11 -13.66
CA LEU A 215 12.82 -18.56 -12.88
C LEU A 215 14.12 -17.84 -13.30
N VAL A 216 14.30 -17.55 -14.58
CA VAL A 216 15.42 -16.70 -15.05
C VAL A 216 15.33 -15.32 -14.40
N LYS A 217 14.15 -14.71 -14.41
CA LYS A 217 13.92 -13.40 -13.75
C LYS A 217 14.16 -13.44 -12.24
N VAL A 218 13.78 -14.51 -11.57
CA VAL A 218 14.10 -14.72 -10.15
C VAL A 218 15.60 -14.68 -9.91
N GLY A 219 16.41 -15.30 -10.75
CA GLY A 219 17.86 -15.25 -10.67
C GLY A 219 18.41 -13.82 -10.84
N GLU A 220 17.88 -13.08 -11.82
CA GLU A 220 18.22 -11.66 -12.04
C GLU A 220 17.86 -10.81 -10.81
N TRP A 221 16.64 -10.93 -10.28
CA TRP A 221 16.17 -10.18 -9.10
C TRP A 221 16.98 -10.49 -7.84
N LEU A 222 17.37 -11.75 -7.62
CA LEU A 222 18.24 -12.13 -6.49
C LEU A 222 19.63 -11.52 -6.58
N SER A 223 20.12 -11.18 -7.76
CA SER A 223 21.45 -10.59 -7.99
C SER A 223 21.45 -9.05 -7.92
N THR A 224 20.30 -8.40 -7.73
CA THR A 224 20.21 -6.92 -7.77
C THR A 224 20.83 -6.21 -6.57
N ASN A 225 21.12 -6.91 -5.49
CA ASN A 225 21.57 -6.33 -4.21
C ASN A 225 20.60 -5.26 -3.64
N ARG A 226 19.30 -5.40 -3.93
CA ARG A 226 18.23 -4.51 -3.44
C ARG A 226 17.24 -5.31 -2.58
N CYS A 227 17.11 -4.93 -1.31
CA CYS A 227 16.35 -5.67 -0.30
C CYS A 227 14.98 -6.14 -0.80
N TYR A 228 14.13 -5.24 -1.25
CA TYR A 228 12.75 -5.58 -1.59
C TYR A 228 12.60 -6.26 -2.95
N ILE A 229 13.53 -6.07 -3.88
CA ILE A 229 13.57 -6.84 -5.14
C ILE A 229 13.97 -8.29 -4.85
N MET A 230 15.02 -8.49 -4.04
CA MET A 230 15.43 -9.85 -3.60
C MET A 230 14.34 -10.51 -2.75
N ARG A 231 13.69 -9.75 -1.84
CA ARG A 231 12.55 -10.23 -1.05
C ARG A 231 11.41 -10.71 -1.94
N PHE A 232 11.07 -9.95 -2.98
CA PHE A 232 10.07 -10.31 -3.96
C PHE A 232 10.44 -11.60 -4.71
N ALA A 233 11.69 -11.74 -5.16
CA ALA A 233 12.19 -12.95 -5.82
C ALA A 233 12.03 -14.20 -4.93
N ILE A 234 12.40 -14.11 -3.65
CA ILE A 234 12.20 -15.20 -2.68
C ILE A 234 10.72 -15.52 -2.52
N ARG A 235 9.85 -14.50 -2.50
CA ARG A 235 8.41 -14.71 -2.42
C ARG A 235 7.85 -15.41 -3.66
N VAL A 236 8.35 -15.10 -4.86
CA VAL A 236 7.97 -15.81 -6.09
C VAL A 236 8.37 -17.29 -6.00
N LEU A 237 9.59 -17.60 -5.54
CA LEU A 237 10.00 -18.98 -5.29
C LEU A 237 9.10 -19.67 -4.28
N MET A 238 8.75 -18.98 -3.20
CA MET A 238 7.90 -19.53 -2.14
C MET A 238 6.49 -19.89 -2.63
N VAL A 239 5.90 -19.04 -3.48
CA VAL A 239 4.51 -19.19 -3.94
C VAL A 239 4.39 -20.15 -5.10
N HIS A 240 5.33 -20.14 -6.04
CA HIS A 240 5.18 -20.85 -7.30
C HIS A 240 6.07 -22.10 -7.45
N TYR A 241 7.11 -22.24 -6.60
CA TYR A 241 8.13 -23.29 -6.79
C TYR A 241 8.38 -24.19 -5.57
N LEU A 242 7.67 -24.06 -4.45
CA LEU A 242 7.78 -24.99 -3.32
C LEU A 242 6.94 -26.26 -3.48
N GLY A 243 5.92 -26.24 -4.34
CA GLY A 243 5.04 -27.38 -4.61
C GLY A 243 5.59 -28.30 -5.71
N GLU A 244 4.76 -28.56 -6.71
CA GLU A 244 5.07 -29.50 -7.82
C GLU A 244 6.29 -29.11 -8.65
N ARG A 245 6.61 -27.81 -8.71
CA ARG A 245 7.77 -27.28 -9.46
C ARG A 245 9.04 -27.20 -8.63
N PHE A 246 9.08 -27.87 -7.49
CA PHE A 246 10.22 -27.77 -6.57
C PHE A 246 11.48 -28.43 -7.14
N GLU A 247 12.60 -27.71 -7.01
CA GLU A 247 13.94 -28.23 -7.22
C GLU A 247 14.85 -27.89 -6.02
N PRO A 248 15.75 -28.81 -5.56
CA PRO A 248 16.60 -28.56 -4.39
C PRO A 248 17.45 -27.29 -4.51
N ARG A 249 17.87 -26.89 -5.71
CA ARG A 249 18.64 -25.66 -5.93
C ARG A 249 17.95 -24.38 -5.48
N TYR A 250 16.61 -24.36 -5.37
CA TYR A 250 15.89 -23.18 -4.90
C TYR A 250 16.16 -22.89 -3.41
N LEU A 251 16.40 -23.93 -2.62
CA LEU A 251 16.85 -23.77 -1.24
C LEU A 251 18.23 -23.12 -1.18
N ASP A 252 19.15 -23.54 -2.05
CA ASP A 252 20.50 -22.94 -2.14
C ASP A 252 20.42 -21.48 -2.59
N MET A 253 19.61 -21.17 -3.61
CA MET A 253 19.41 -19.81 -4.08
C MET A 253 18.94 -18.87 -2.95
N VAL A 254 17.98 -19.32 -2.14
CA VAL A 254 17.47 -18.52 -1.01
C VAL A 254 18.47 -18.49 0.14
N ALA A 255 19.18 -19.58 0.40
CA ALA A 255 20.23 -19.61 1.42
C ALA A 255 21.38 -18.64 1.10
N ALA A 256 21.77 -18.54 -0.17
CA ALA A 256 22.83 -17.65 -0.64
C ALA A 256 22.40 -16.18 -0.78
N ALA A 257 21.09 -15.90 -0.76
CA ALA A 257 20.58 -14.54 -0.94
C ALA A 257 20.93 -13.65 0.27
N HIS A 258 21.89 -12.74 0.11
CA HIS A 258 22.28 -11.76 1.13
C HIS A 258 22.65 -10.44 0.47
N LEU A 259 22.51 -9.35 1.19
CA LEU A 259 22.93 -8.03 0.75
C LEU A 259 24.44 -7.89 0.97
N THR A 260 25.11 -7.30 0.00
CA THR A 260 26.55 -7.01 0.06
C THR A 260 26.74 -5.51 0.17
N GLY A 261 27.48 -5.07 1.20
CA GLY A 261 27.85 -3.67 1.38
C GLY A 261 29.32 -3.44 1.03
N GLY A 262 29.65 -2.21 0.65
CA GLY A 262 31.02 -1.70 0.55
C GLY A 262 31.30 -0.65 1.62
N GLU A 263 32.56 -0.22 1.76
CA GLU A 263 32.95 0.83 2.73
C GLU A 263 32.21 2.16 2.48
N GLU A 264 31.94 2.50 1.21
CA GLU A 264 31.24 3.73 0.81
C GLU A 264 29.71 3.64 0.86
N SER A 265 29.16 2.42 0.91
CA SER A 265 27.70 2.19 0.95
C SER A 265 27.40 0.95 1.80
N PRO A 266 27.39 1.10 3.11
CA PRO A 266 27.08 0.00 4.01
C PRO A 266 25.61 -0.43 3.85
N VAL A 267 25.36 -1.74 3.95
CA VAL A 267 23.99 -2.26 3.96
C VAL A 267 23.25 -1.76 5.19
N SER A 268 22.04 -1.28 5.00
CA SER A 268 21.16 -0.92 6.12
C SER A 268 20.89 -2.13 7.01
N VAL A 269 20.88 -1.93 8.33
CA VAL A 269 20.50 -2.95 9.32
C VAL A 269 19.07 -3.40 9.09
N ASP A 270 18.19 -2.46 8.76
CA ASP A 270 16.77 -2.74 8.49
C ASP A 270 16.60 -3.58 7.21
N ASP A 271 17.31 -3.25 6.15
CA ASP A 271 17.25 -4.03 4.90
C ASP A 271 17.74 -5.47 5.11
N THR A 272 18.83 -5.63 5.87
CA THR A 272 19.34 -6.96 6.24
C THR A 272 18.29 -7.73 7.05
N TYR A 273 17.65 -7.08 8.01
CA TYR A 273 16.57 -7.68 8.82
C TYR A 273 15.39 -8.12 7.94
N TYR A 274 14.91 -7.25 7.04
CA TYR A 274 13.74 -7.55 6.21
C TYR A 274 14.02 -8.65 5.18
N LEU A 275 15.21 -8.70 4.59
CA LEU A 275 15.59 -9.78 3.68
C LEU A 275 15.74 -11.11 4.43
N ASN A 276 16.44 -11.13 5.57
CA ASN A 276 16.62 -12.33 6.37
C ASN A 276 15.29 -12.85 6.95
N MET A 277 14.34 -11.96 7.27
CA MET A 277 13.01 -12.36 7.69
C MET A 277 12.24 -13.09 6.57
N MET A 278 12.42 -12.68 5.31
CA MET A 278 11.83 -13.39 4.17
C MET A 278 12.51 -14.74 3.94
N ARG A 279 13.82 -14.83 4.04
CA ARG A 279 14.57 -16.09 3.98
C ARG A 279 14.08 -17.06 5.06
N ALA A 280 13.93 -16.57 6.28
CA ALA A 280 13.40 -17.35 7.39
C ALA A 280 11.97 -17.84 7.14
N TRP A 281 11.12 -17.01 6.55
CA TRP A 281 9.77 -17.41 6.17
C TRP A 281 9.77 -18.46 5.08
N TYR A 282 10.61 -18.28 4.05
CA TYR A 282 10.75 -19.25 2.97
C TYR A 282 11.12 -20.66 3.51
N PHE A 283 12.12 -20.76 4.42
CA PHE A 283 12.52 -22.04 4.99
C PHE A 283 11.44 -22.63 5.91
N ALA A 284 10.67 -21.83 6.61
CA ALA A 284 9.51 -22.30 7.38
C ALA A 284 8.41 -22.87 6.46
N GLU A 285 8.14 -22.24 5.31
CA GLU A 285 7.21 -22.77 4.30
C GLU A 285 7.79 -23.99 3.59
N ALA A 286 9.10 -23.99 3.29
CA ALA A 286 9.77 -25.14 2.70
C ALA A 286 9.67 -26.40 3.57
N LEU A 287 9.71 -26.29 4.88
CA LEU A 287 9.46 -27.43 5.80
C LEU A 287 8.04 -27.98 5.67
N VAL A 288 7.06 -27.20 5.25
CA VAL A 288 5.69 -27.69 5.05
C VAL A 288 5.58 -28.52 3.76
N TRP A 289 6.25 -28.08 2.70
CA TRP A 289 6.13 -28.68 1.38
C TRP A 289 7.20 -29.75 1.09
N GLN A 290 8.42 -29.53 1.59
CA GLN A 290 9.64 -30.29 1.29
C GLN A 290 10.44 -30.59 2.57
N PRO A 291 9.86 -31.23 3.60
CA PRO A 291 10.46 -31.35 4.91
C PRO A 291 11.85 -31.98 4.91
N GLU A 292 12.01 -33.11 4.17
CA GLU A 292 13.29 -33.84 4.11
C GLU A 292 14.40 -33.02 3.45
N ARG A 293 14.06 -32.14 2.52
CA ARG A 293 15.01 -31.29 1.80
C ARG A 293 15.36 -30.00 2.56
N ALA A 294 14.39 -29.43 3.29
CA ALA A 294 14.58 -28.18 4.02
C ALA A 294 15.24 -28.39 5.40
N LEU A 295 14.98 -29.51 6.05
CA LEU A 295 15.47 -29.79 7.41
C LEU A 295 17.00 -29.67 7.56
N PRO A 296 17.84 -30.20 6.64
CA PRO A 296 19.29 -30.09 6.73
C PRO A 296 19.83 -28.65 6.79
N TYR A 297 19.10 -27.67 6.26
CA TYR A 297 19.47 -26.24 6.33
C TYR A 297 19.29 -25.67 7.72
N LEU A 298 18.43 -26.26 8.54
CA LEU A 298 18.15 -25.82 9.91
C LEU A 298 18.93 -26.61 10.98
N GLU A 299 19.38 -27.81 10.63
CA GLU A 299 20.22 -28.65 11.49
C GLU A 299 21.64 -28.12 11.63
N ARG A 300 22.23 -27.69 10.51
CA ARG A 300 23.64 -27.25 10.44
C ARG A 300 23.84 -25.93 11.16
N ARG A 301 24.89 -25.87 11.98
CA ARG A 301 25.31 -24.71 12.78
C ARG A 301 26.79 -24.39 12.54
N GLY A 302 27.17 -23.17 12.82
CA GLY A 302 28.58 -22.74 12.81
C GLY A 302 29.15 -22.50 11.42
N THR A 303 30.45 -22.58 11.29
CA THR A 303 31.18 -22.29 10.04
C THR A 303 30.77 -23.28 8.95
N GLY A 304 30.36 -22.75 7.79
CA GLY A 304 29.91 -23.53 6.65
C GLY A 304 28.42 -23.94 6.74
N ALA A 305 27.66 -23.44 7.72
CA ALA A 305 26.21 -23.58 7.72
C ALA A 305 25.61 -22.80 6.52
N PRO A 306 24.56 -23.34 5.86
CA PRO A 306 23.94 -22.68 4.71
C PRO A 306 23.17 -21.39 5.07
N LEU A 307 22.75 -21.27 6.33
CA LEU A 307 22.06 -20.09 6.84
C LEU A 307 22.87 -19.46 7.99
N ASP A 308 22.86 -18.13 8.03
CA ASP A 308 23.30 -17.42 9.22
C ASP A 308 22.44 -17.77 10.45
N GLU A 309 23.01 -17.66 11.64
CA GLU A 309 22.39 -18.13 12.88
C GLU A 309 21.06 -17.42 13.17
N TRP A 310 20.97 -16.11 12.86
CA TRP A 310 19.74 -15.35 13.08
C TRP A 310 18.61 -15.85 12.17
N THR A 311 18.87 -15.99 10.85
CA THR A 311 17.89 -16.49 9.88
C THR A 311 17.44 -17.89 10.21
N ARG A 312 18.38 -18.77 10.59
CA ARG A 312 18.10 -20.15 11.02
C ARG A 312 17.15 -20.19 12.22
N ARG A 313 17.47 -19.45 13.29
CA ARG A 313 16.62 -19.38 14.50
C ARG A 313 15.23 -18.85 14.19
N LYS A 314 15.13 -17.82 13.33
CA LYS A 314 13.84 -17.25 12.93
C LYS A 314 13.02 -18.21 12.08
N ALA A 315 13.65 -18.98 11.19
CA ALA A 315 12.98 -20.03 10.42
C ALA A 315 12.40 -21.11 11.36
N ILE A 316 13.18 -21.58 12.31
CA ILE A 316 12.74 -22.54 13.33
C ILE A 316 11.57 -21.97 14.15
N GLN A 317 11.67 -20.72 14.59
CA GLN A 317 10.59 -20.06 15.31
C GLN A 317 9.29 -20.03 14.52
N LYS A 318 9.36 -19.54 13.27
CA LYS A 318 8.18 -19.48 12.38
C LYS A 318 7.59 -20.88 12.09
N ALA A 319 8.43 -21.89 11.91
CA ALA A 319 7.98 -23.27 11.70
C ALA A 319 7.24 -23.81 12.94
N ILE A 320 7.75 -23.57 14.15
CA ILE A 320 7.09 -23.98 15.40
C ILE A 320 5.74 -23.26 15.59
N GLU A 321 5.63 -22.01 15.21
CA GLU A 321 4.39 -21.20 15.25
C GLU A 321 3.37 -21.63 14.20
N SER A 322 3.82 -22.23 13.09
CA SER A 322 2.95 -22.65 11.99
C SER A 322 1.99 -23.78 12.42
N ARG A 323 0.71 -23.64 12.07
CA ARG A 323 -0.30 -24.70 12.27
C ARG A 323 -0.15 -25.87 11.28
N ARG A 324 0.62 -25.69 10.22
CA ARG A 324 0.82 -26.67 9.14
C ARG A 324 1.95 -27.65 9.42
N ILE A 325 2.79 -27.38 10.42
CA ILE A 325 3.90 -28.24 10.84
C ILE A 325 3.42 -29.24 11.90
N PRO A 326 3.65 -30.57 11.72
CA PRO A 326 3.29 -31.62 12.68
C PRO A 326 4.00 -31.44 14.04
N ALA A 327 3.37 -31.90 15.12
CA ALA A 327 3.90 -31.78 16.47
C ALA A 327 5.28 -32.46 16.63
N SER A 328 5.46 -33.67 16.06
CA SER A 328 6.73 -34.40 16.06
C SER A 328 7.89 -33.59 15.46
N MET A 329 7.63 -32.93 14.32
CA MET A 329 8.65 -32.06 13.70
C MET A 329 8.92 -30.81 14.55
N LYS A 330 7.90 -30.24 15.19
CA LYS A 330 8.11 -29.10 16.12
C LYS A 330 9.00 -29.49 17.29
N ASP A 331 8.86 -30.70 17.82
CA ASP A 331 9.70 -31.21 18.90
C ASP A 331 11.15 -31.38 18.44
N GLN A 332 11.37 -31.94 17.24
CA GLN A 332 12.69 -32.00 16.62
C GLN A 332 13.31 -30.60 16.45
N LEU A 333 12.55 -29.65 15.89
CA LEU A 333 13.00 -28.27 15.67
C LEU A 333 13.35 -27.55 16.97
N ARG A 334 12.68 -27.85 18.10
CA ARG A 334 13.03 -27.32 19.42
C ARG A 334 14.43 -27.76 19.85
N GLY A 335 14.86 -28.98 19.48
CA GLY A 335 16.22 -29.46 19.71
C GLY A 335 17.31 -28.75 18.92
N TYR A 336 16.92 -28.03 17.84
CA TYR A 336 17.84 -27.25 16.99
C TYR A 336 17.95 -25.76 17.39
N ARG A 337 17.23 -25.28 18.37
CA ARG A 337 17.30 -23.89 18.88
C ARG A 337 18.64 -23.50 19.48
#